data_d1ef53732795973e7345310c793c3300
#
_entry.id   d1ef53732795973e7345310c793c3300
#
_cell.length_a   1.000
_cell.length_b   1.000
_cell.length_c   1.000
_cell.angle_alpha   90.00
_cell.angle_beta   90.00
_cell.angle_gamma   90.00
#
_symmetry.space_group_name_H-M   'P 1'
#
loop_
_entity.id
_entity.type
_entity.pdbx_description
1 polymer ?
#
loop_
_entity_poly.entity_id
_entity_poly.type
_entity_poly.pdbx_seq_one_letter_code
_entity_poly.pdbx_strand_id
1 'polypeptide(L)'
;MKKLWTWGAALIAAATLAACGGSDDDYHGAIAVSESTKRVGIASEALTQSIANDAARDECDAGDCQVVLQFEECGAIASGSGSSGGWVWGVAAAGTAFDAQTAANNACTAKGGLNCGVIPNLPAQCN
;
A
#
# COMPACT_ATOMS: atom_id res chain seq x y z
N MET A 1 -1.22 -49.20 23.66
CA MET A 1 -1.11 -48.60 23.50
C MET A 1 -0.68 -47.78 23.04
N LYS A 2 -0.57 -47.60 22.79
CA LYS A 2 -0.30 -46.79 22.48
C LYS A 2 -0.03 -46.17 21.63
N LYS A 3 0.16 -46.17 21.29
CA LYS A 3 0.49 -45.64 20.52
C LYS A 3 0.09 -45.07 19.84
N LEU A 4 -0.30 -44.80 19.63
CA LEU A 4 -0.70 -44.22 18.88
C LEU A 4 -0.75 -43.22 18.66
N TRP A 5 -0.90 -42.64 18.66
CA TRP A 5 -1.12 -41.72 18.57
C TRP A 5 -0.32 -40.89 18.23
N THR A 6 -0.21 -40.63 18.37
CA THR A 6 0.85 -40.01 18.39
C THR A 6 1.05 -39.46 17.14
N TRP A 7 1.04 -40.09 16.38
CA TRP A 7 1.36 -39.67 15.20
C TRP A 7 0.52 -38.83 14.74
N GLY A 8 -0.34 -39.11 14.96
CA GLY A 8 -1.30 -38.40 14.37
C GLY A 8 -0.76 -37.05 14.36
N ALA A 9 -0.36 -36.79 15.36
CA ALA A 9 0.15 -35.53 15.53
C ALA A 9 0.91 -35.03 14.38
N ALA A 10 1.79 -35.70 14.08
CA ALA A 10 2.61 -35.26 13.05
C ALA A 10 1.92 -34.61 11.94
N LEU A 11 1.01 -35.28 11.56
CA LEU A 11 0.48 -34.78 10.42
C LEU A 11 0.12 -33.43 10.47
N ILE A 12 -0.30 -33.04 11.43
CA ILE A 12 -0.68 -31.80 11.52
C ILE A 12 0.22 -30.85 10.93
N ALA A 13 1.35 -31.00 11.20
CA ALA A 13 2.31 -30.09 10.75
C ALA A 13 2.05 -29.82 9.33
N ALA A 14 1.80 -30.75 8.68
CA ALA A 14 1.59 -30.61 7.30
C ALA A 14 0.56 -29.57 7.00
N ALA A 15 -0.45 -29.69 7.61
CA ALA A 15 -1.49 -28.79 7.35
C ALA A 15 -1.03 -27.38 7.24
N THR A 16 -0.31 -27.02 8.13
CA THR A 16 0.07 -25.68 8.10
C THR A 16 0.71 -25.28 6.90
N LEU A 17 1.43 -26.09 6.37
CA LEU A 17 2.08 -25.70 5.22
C LEU A 17 1.15 -25.31 4.21
N ALA A 18 0.14 -25.96 4.13
CA ALA A 18 -0.79 -25.69 3.10
C ALA A 18 -1.01 -24.22 3.10
N ALA A 19 -1.14 -23.71 4.21
CA ALA A 19 -1.41 -22.33 4.33
C ALA A 19 -0.37 -21.51 3.62
N CYS A 20 0.79 -21.89 3.69
CA CYS A 20 1.83 -21.14 3.09
C CYS A 20 1.63 -21.02 1.61
N GLY A 21 1.09 -21.99 1.03
CA GLY A 21 0.92 -21.95 -0.39
C GLY A 21 0.11 -20.75 -0.82
N GLY A 22 -0.85 -20.40 -0.02
CA GLY A 22 -1.68 -19.29 -0.43
C GLY A 22 -0.93 -17.98 -0.49
N SER A 23 0.06 -17.82 0.32
CA SER A 23 0.75 -16.55 0.34
C SER A 23 1.63 -16.35 -0.87
N ASP A 24 1.84 -17.35 -1.63
CA ASP A 24 2.70 -17.20 -2.80
C ASP A 24 2.09 -16.27 -3.84
N ASP A 25 0.80 -16.11 -3.80
CA ASP A 25 0.16 -15.27 -4.77
C ASP A 25 -0.07 -13.85 -4.28
N ASP A 26 0.36 -13.57 -3.08
CA ASP A 26 0.14 -12.25 -2.54
C ASP A 26 1.21 -11.29 -2.98
N TYR A 27 0.79 -10.13 -3.40
CA TYR A 27 1.71 -9.06 -3.74
C TYR A 27 1.44 -7.87 -2.84
N HIS A 28 2.38 -6.98 -2.76
CA HIS A 28 2.32 -5.87 -1.83
C HIS A 28 2.63 -4.55 -2.53
N GLY A 29 1.99 -3.50 -2.07
CA GLY A 29 2.25 -2.18 -2.58
C GLY A 29 2.47 -1.21 -1.45
N ALA A 30 3.03 -0.05 -1.78
CA ALA A 30 3.27 1.00 -0.80
C ALA A 30 3.30 2.35 -1.48
N ILE A 31 2.98 3.39 -0.72
CA ILE A 31 3.10 4.77 -1.18
C ILE A 31 3.96 5.49 -0.16
N ALA A 32 4.96 6.22 -0.65
CA ALA A 32 5.84 7.02 0.19
C ALA A 32 5.74 8.49 -0.22
N VAL A 33 5.84 9.38 0.74
CA VAL A 33 5.69 10.82 0.51
C VAL A 33 6.80 11.57 1.19
N SER A 34 7.35 12.58 0.50
CA SER A 34 8.26 13.54 1.08
C SER A 34 7.51 14.86 1.16
N GLU A 35 7.21 15.32 2.36
CA GLU A 35 6.47 16.56 2.50
C GLU A 35 7.32 17.78 2.19
N SER A 36 8.62 17.68 2.42
CA SER A 36 9.48 18.82 2.16
C SER A 36 9.66 19.11 0.68
N THR A 37 9.67 18.05 -0.15
CA THR A 37 9.89 18.24 -1.58
C THR A 37 8.61 18.01 -2.39
N LYS A 38 7.53 17.53 -1.76
CA LYS A 38 6.28 17.19 -2.41
C LYS A 38 6.45 16.05 -3.42
N ARG A 39 7.42 15.18 -3.18
CA ARG A 39 7.65 14.04 -4.05
C ARG A 39 6.91 12.84 -3.52
N VAL A 40 6.49 11.97 -4.41
CA VAL A 40 5.69 10.81 -4.07
C VAL A 40 6.21 9.62 -4.86
N GLY A 41 6.24 8.47 -4.22
CA GLY A 41 6.57 7.23 -4.91
C GLY A 41 5.49 6.20 -4.64
N ILE A 42 5.11 5.43 -5.65
CA ILE A 42 4.16 4.34 -5.49
C ILE A 42 4.82 3.09 -6.05
N ALA A 43 4.76 2.01 -5.31
CA ALA A 43 5.26 0.72 -5.76
C ALA A 43 4.15 -0.31 -5.64
N SER A 44 4.12 -1.26 -6.55
CA SER A 44 3.13 -2.33 -6.52
C SER A 44 3.77 -3.63 -7.00
N GLU A 45 3.04 -4.73 -6.84
CA GLU A 45 3.47 -6.04 -7.30
C GLU A 45 4.80 -6.51 -6.69
N ALA A 46 5.08 -6.10 -5.47
CA ALA A 46 6.29 -6.53 -4.79
C ALA A 46 6.04 -7.83 -4.06
N LEU A 47 7.04 -8.66 -3.96
CA LEU A 47 6.90 -9.96 -3.33
C LEU A 47 6.73 -9.89 -1.82
N THR A 48 7.23 -8.85 -1.19
CA THR A 48 7.06 -8.65 0.24
C THR A 48 6.76 -7.19 0.51
N GLN A 49 6.18 -6.92 1.67
CA GLN A 49 5.88 -5.55 2.04
C GLN A 49 7.17 -4.74 2.20
N SER A 50 8.23 -5.36 2.69
CA SER A 50 9.51 -4.67 2.85
C SER A 50 10.04 -4.20 1.49
N ILE A 51 9.93 -5.05 0.47
CA ILE A 51 10.38 -4.68 -0.87
C ILE A 51 9.51 -3.55 -1.41
N ALA A 52 8.20 -3.61 -1.19
CA ALA A 52 7.30 -2.55 -1.65
C ALA A 52 7.66 -1.23 -0.97
N ASN A 53 7.90 -1.26 0.32
CA ASN A 53 8.23 -0.05 1.06
C ASN A 53 9.51 0.59 0.54
N ASP A 54 10.53 -0.23 0.31
CA ASP A 54 11.80 0.30 -0.17
C ASP A 54 11.66 0.84 -1.59
N ALA A 55 10.90 0.16 -2.43
CA ALA A 55 10.69 0.62 -3.80
C ALA A 55 9.92 1.94 -3.82
N ALA A 56 8.93 2.09 -2.94
CA ALA A 56 8.18 3.34 -2.87
C ALA A 56 9.08 4.48 -2.42
N ARG A 57 9.96 4.23 -1.46
CA ARG A 57 10.89 5.27 -1.01
C ARG A 57 11.87 5.64 -2.12
N ASP A 58 12.33 4.65 -2.89
CA ASP A 58 13.24 4.93 -3.98
C ASP A 58 12.55 5.76 -5.06
N GLU A 59 11.30 5.47 -5.36
CA GLU A 59 10.57 6.23 -6.36
C GLU A 59 10.30 7.64 -5.85
N CYS A 60 10.09 7.80 -4.55
CA CYS A 60 9.88 9.10 -3.94
C CYS A 60 11.15 9.95 -4.04
N ASP A 61 12.32 9.29 -3.95
CA ASP A 61 13.60 9.92 -4.24
C ASP A 61 13.88 11.21 -3.47
N ALA A 62 13.67 11.20 -2.20
CA ALA A 62 14.02 12.30 -1.32
C ALA A 62 14.43 11.74 0.03
N GLY A 63 15.21 12.48 0.77
CA GLY A 63 15.77 11.98 2.02
C GLY A 63 14.77 11.76 3.13
N ASP A 64 13.63 12.43 3.07
CA ASP A 64 12.62 12.33 4.10
C ASP A 64 11.37 11.55 3.67
N CYS A 65 11.49 10.71 2.66
CA CYS A 65 10.34 9.92 2.20
C CYS A 65 9.90 8.94 3.27
N GLN A 66 8.63 8.95 3.60
CA GLN A 66 8.04 8.05 4.57
C GLN A 66 6.91 7.27 3.93
N VAL A 67 6.80 6.00 4.25
CA VAL A 67 5.70 5.18 3.75
C VAL A 67 4.45 5.61 4.50
N VAL A 68 3.44 6.02 3.78
CA VAL A 68 2.19 6.52 4.34
C VAL A 68 1.02 5.58 4.08
N LEU A 69 1.18 4.61 3.20
CA LEU A 69 0.15 3.61 2.94
C LEU A 69 0.81 2.31 2.49
N GLN A 70 0.27 1.20 2.96
CA GLN A 70 0.63 -0.13 2.48
C GLN A 70 -0.67 -0.74 1.98
N PHE A 71 -0.63 -1.40 0.82
CA PHE A 71 -1.87 -1.95 0.26
C PHE A 71 -1.63 -3.32 -0.38
N GLU A 72 -2.66 -4.15 -0.36
CA GLU A 72 -2.60 -5.48 -0.94
C GLU A 72 -3.39 -5.56 -2.24
N GLU A 73 -4.39 -4.75 -2.41
CA GLU A 73 -5.15 -4.72 -3.65
C GLU A 73 -4.78 -3.50 -4.47
N CYS A 74 -5.39 -2.37 -4.23
CA CYS A 74 -5.08 -1.16 -4.96
C CYS A 74 -4.83 -0.03 -3.98
N GLY A 75 -3.94 0.90 -4.35
CA GLY A 75 -3.67 2.06 -3.53
C GLY A 75 -3.58 3.30 -4.40
N ALA A 76 -3.90 4.45 -3.84
CA ALA A 76 -3.90 5.70 -4.57
C ALA A 76 -3.53 6.87 -3.67
N ILE A 77 -3.06 7.93 -4.29
CA ILE A 77 -2.78 9.18 -3.60
C ILE A 77 -3.39 10.32 -4.41
N ALA A 78 -3.91 11.30 -3.72
CA ALA A 78 -4.44 12.50 -4.35
C ALA A 78 -3.81 13.70 -3.68
N SER A 79 -3.70 14.79 -4.39
CA SER A 79 -3.20 16.02 -3.80
C SER A 79 -4.04 17.20 -4.23
N GLY A 80 -3.97 18.26 -3.43
CA GLY A 80 -4.68 19.49 -3.69
C GLY A 80 -3.99 20.61 -2.95
N SER A 81 -4.60 21.78 -2.96
CA SER A 81 -4.06 22.95 -2.31
C SER A 81 -4.77 23.21 -1.01
N GLY A 82 -4.05 23.63 0.01
CA GLY A 82 -4.69 24.05 1.24
C GLY A 82 -5.25 25.46 1.08
N SER A 83 -6.11 25.85 2.00
CA SER A 83 -6.72 27.18 1.93
C SER A 83 -5.71 28.30 2.01
N SER A 84 -4.56 28.04 2.60
CA SER A 84 -3.49 29.01 2.67
C SER A 84 -2.43 28.80 1.60
N GLY A 85 -2.70 27.93 0.63
CA GLY A 85 -1.78 27.70 -0.46
C GLY A 85 -0.82 26.55 -0.27
N GLY A 86 -0.89 25.87 0.86
CA GLY A 86 0.01 24.73 1.11
C GLY A 86 -0.41 23.48 0.35
N TRP A 87 0.41 22.47 0.42
CA TRP A 87 0.14 21.21 -0.25
C TRP A 87 -0.60 20.26 0.71
N VAL A 88 -1.69 19.70 0.22
CA VAL A 88 -2.47 18.75 1.00
C VAL A 88 -2.57 17.48 0.19
N TRP A 89 -2.48 16.34 0.84
CA TRP A 89 -2.59 15.06 0.15
C TRP A 89 -3.38 14.06 0.99
N GLY A 90 -3.89 13.05 0.32
CA GLY A 90 -4.60 11.97 0.98
C GLY A 90 -4.31 10.67 0.27
N VAL A 91 -4.31 9.56 1.01
CA VAL A 91 -4.05 8.24 0.46
C VAL A 91 -5.18 7.31 0.85
N ALA A 92 -5.41 6.27 0.06
CA ALA A 92 -6.41 5.27 0.38
C ALA A 92 -6.15 3.98 -0.37
N ALA A 93 -6.59 2.87 0.22
CA ALA A 93 -6.52 1.56 -0.39
C ALA A 93 -7.95 1.09 -0.65
N ALA A 94 -8.15 0.33 -1.69
CA ALA A 94 -9.47 -0.22 -2.02
C ALA A 94 -9.30 -1.42 -2.95
N GLY A 95 -10.39 -2.07 -3.29
CA GLY A 95 -10.33 -3.25 -4.13
C GLY A 95 -10.19 -2.97 -5.62
N THR A 96 -10.42 -1.73 -6.04
CA THR A 96 -10.24 -1.36 -7.45
C THR A 96 -9.49 -0.04 -7.52
N ALA A 97 -8.86 0.22 -8.66
CA ALA A 97 -8.13 1.46 -8.84
C ALA A 97 -9.05 2.66 -8.75
N PHE A 98 -10.24 2.56 -9.33
CA PHE A 98 -11.19 3.66 -9.30
C PHE A 98 -11.62 3.99 -7.88
N ASP A 99 -11.95 2.96 -7.09
CA ASP A 99 -12.38 3.18 -5.71
C ASP A 99 -11.24 3.73 -4.87
N ALA A 100 -10.02 3.24 -5.09
CA ALA A 100 -8.87 3.73 -4.33
C ALA A 100 -8.64 5.21 -4.63
N GLN A 101 -8.73 5.60 -5.90
CA GLN A 101 -8.51 7.00 -6.27
C GLN A 101 -9.62 7.88 -5.71
N THR A 102 -10.86 7.42 -5.78
CA THR A 102 -11.99 8.19 -5.23
C THR A 102 -11.82 8.38 -3.73
N ALA A 103 -11.43 7.31 -3.02
CA ALA A 103 -11.23 7.40 -1.59
C ALA A 103 -10.04 8.31 -1.24
N ALA A 104 -8.98 8.29 -2.06
CA ALA A 104 -7.84 9.17 -1.83
C ALA A 104 -8.22 10.63 -2.05
N ASN A 105 -9.04 10.90 -3.07
CA ASN A 105 -9.52 12.26 -3.32
C ASN A 105 -10.34 12.73 -2.11
N ASN A 106 -11.20 11.86 -1.58
CA ASN A 106 -12.01 12.21 -0.44
C ASN A 106 -11.16 12.43 0.81
N ALA A 107 -10.11 11.63 0.99
CA ALA A 107 -9.22 11.80 2.13
C ALA A 107 -8.49 13.14 2.04
N CYS A 108 -8.07 13.53 0.84
CA CYS A 108 -7.41 14.81 0.63
C CYS A 108 -8.38 15.95 0.95
N THR A 109 -9.61 15.86 0.49
CA THR A 109 -10.62 16.88 0.75
C THR A 109 -10.92 16.97 2.24
N ALA A 110 -10.97 15.84 2.93
CA ALA A 110 -11.25 15.82 4.36
C ALA A 110 -10.15 16.52 5.16
N LYS A 111 -8.94 16.58 4.62
CA LYS A 111 -7.85 17.28 5.28
C LYS A 111 -7.83 18.76 4.91
N GLY A 112 -8.81 19.22 4.21
CA GLY A 112 -8.88 20.63 3.83
C GLY A 112 -8.33 20.93 2.45
N GLY A 113 -8.06 19.91 1.64
CA GLY A 113 -7.54 20.13 0.31
C GLY A 113 -8.60 20.66 -0.65
N LEU A 114 -8.18 21.55 -1.52
CA LEU A 114 -9.03 22.10 -2.55
C LEU A 114 -8.59 21.53 -3.89
N ASN A 115 -9.56 21.17 -4.72
CA ASN A 115 -9.29 20.62 -6.04
C ASN A 115 -8.44 19.35 -5.96
N CYS A 116 -8.75 18.50 -5.00
CA CYS A 116 -8.01 17.26 -4.81
C CYS A 116 -8.24 16.31 -5.98
N GLY A 117 -7.20 15.73 -6.49
CA GLY A 117 -7.30 14.78 -7.58
C GLY A 117 -6.01 14.03 -7.77
N VAL A 118 -5.98 13.20 -8.81
CA VAL A 118 -4.83 12.36 -9.09
C VAL A 118 -3.63 13.25 -9.40
N ILE A 119 -2.48 12.84 -8.89
CA ILE A 119 -1.24 13.56 -9.19
C ILE A 119 -0.81 13.13 -10.59
N PRO A 120 -0.42 14.05 -11.47
CA PRO A 120 0.00 13.69 -12.81
C PRO A 120 1.09 12.63 -12.81
N ASN A 121 0.90 11.61 -13.63
CA ASN A 121 1.81 10.48 -13.78
C ASN A 121 1.86 9.54 -12.57
N LEU A 122 0.95 9.72 -11.62
CA LEU A 122 0.89 8.86 -10.45
C LEU A 122 -0.54 8.36 -10.22
N PRO A 123 -1.08 7.60 -11.17
CA PRO A 123 -2.43 7.05 -11.00
C PRO A 123 -2.44 5.93 -9.97
N ALA A 124 -3.62 5.55 -9.52
CA ALA A 124 -3.76 4.44 -8.59
C ALA A 124 -3.10 3.20 -9.19
N GLN A 125 -2.50 2.40 -8.33
CA GLN A 125 -1.86 1.16 -8.76
C GLN A 125 -2.46 -0.02 -8.02
N CYS A 126 -2.54 -1.14 -8.71
CA CYS A 126 -3.05 -2.38 -8.13
C CYS A 126 -1.99 -3.47 -8.22
N ASN A 127 -2.03 -4.39 -7.29
CA ASN A 127 -1.12 -5.54 -7.27
C ASN A 127 -1.64 -6.67 -8.13
#